data_d1d71f394ae39074eb9a43023bbb648b
#
_entry.id   d1d71f394ae39074eb9a43023bbb648b
#
_cell.length_a   1.000
_cell.length_b   1.000
_cell.length_c   1.000
_cell.angle_alpha   90.00
_cell.angle_beta   90.00
_cell.angle_gamma   90.00
#
_symmetry.space_group_name_H-M   'P 1'
#
loop_
_entity.id
_entity.type
_entity.pdbx_description
1 polymer ?
#
loop_
_entity_poly.entity_id
_entity_poly.type
_entity_poly.pdbx_seq_one_letter_code
_entity_poly.pdbx_strand_id
1 'polypeptide(L)'
;MTAPFGSRSGTDAVPRVRRVLETALYVEDLDRAVLFYERVIGLNAMSRGERLAAMDAGEGTVLLLFLRGATTSGASFKGGRIPPHDGRGPAHFAFAIDSGDVDSWRRHLAAEGVDIESEVSWERGGKSMYFRDPDGYSVELATPGVWAVF
;
A
#
# COMPACT_ATOMS: atom_id res chain seq x y z
N MET A 1 30.23 -13.14 8.37
CA MET A 1 29.04 -12.66 9.14
C MET A 1 29.32 -11.24 9.57
N THR A 2 28.82 -10.25 8.86
CA THR A 2 28.88 -8.84 9.29
C THR A 2 27.84 -8.63 10.38
N ALA A 3 28.23 -8.03 11.49
CA ALA A 3 27.28 -7.63 12.53
C ALA A 3 26.21 -6.75 11.91
N PRO A 4 24.91 -7.04 12.09
CA PRO A 4 23.85 -6.38 11.34
C PRO A 4 23.68 -4.89 11.68
N PHE A 5 24.20 -4.44 12.82
CA PHE A 5 24.12 -3.02 13.26
C PHE A 5 25.32 -2.68 14.11
N GLY A 6 25.84 -1.45 13.97
CA GLY A 6 26.91 -0.93 14.84
C GLY A 6 26.49 -0.87 16.31
N SER A 7 27.42 -1.13 17.24
CA SER A 7 27.17 -0.99 18.67
C SER A 7 26.87 0.48 18.98
N ARG A 8 25.73 0.76 19.61
CA ARG A 8 25.42 2.10 20.12
C ARG A 8 26.18 2.31 21.43
N SER A 9 27.08 3.26 21.44
CA SER A 9 27.66 3.81 22.67
C SER A 9 26.98 5.16 22.93
N GLY A 10 26.19 5.25 23.99
CA GLY A 10 25.63 6.52 24.41
C GLY A 10 24.10 6.56 24.52
N THR A 11 23.64 7.51 25.33
CA THR A 11 22.26 7.78 25.71
C THR A 11 21.43 8.48 24.63
N ASP A 12 21.88 8.52 23.36
CA ASP A 12 21.17 9.19 22.27
C ASP A 12 19.94 8.39 21.85
N ALA A 13 18.76 8.95 22.14
CA ALA A 13 17.48 8.38 21.71
C ALA A 13 17.41 8.33 20.18
N VAL A 14 16.83 7.25 19.63
CA VAL A 14 16.57 7.15 18.19
C VAL A 14 15.62 8.27 17.77
N PRO A 15 15.96 9.07 16.75
CA PRO A 15 15.02 10.01 16.18
C PRO A 15 13.71 9.30 15.78
N ARG A 16 12.58 9.97 15.93
CA ARG A 16 11.26 9.37 15.70
C ARG A 16 10.83 9.53 14.26
N VAL A 17 10.42 8.43 13.63
CA VAL A 17 9.55 8.50 12.44
C VAL A 17 8.13 8.88 12.86
N ARG A 18 7.39 9.53 11.99
CA ARG A 18 6.00 9.95 12.28
C ARG A 18 5.00 8.90 11.84
N ARG A 19 5.18 8.33 10.64
CA ARG A 19 4.30 7.32 10.02
C ARG A 19 4.98 6.73 8.80
N VAL A 20 4.38 5.70 8.22
CA VAL A 20 4.68 5.30 6.84
C VAL A 20 4.08 6.36 5.91
N LEU A 21 4.92 7.04 5.13
CA LEU A 21 4.49 8.10 4.21
C LEU A 21 3.97 7.53 2.90
N GLU A 22 4.68 6.54 2.35
CA GLU A 22 4.35 5.95 1.06
C GLU A 22 4.60 4.44 1.05
N THR A 23 3.81 3.76 0.24
CA THR A 23 3.95 2.33 -0.07
C THR A 23 4.02 2.18 -1.58
N ALA A 24 4.90 1.33 -2.08
CA ALA A 24 5.09 1.12 -3.51
C ALA A 24 4.64 -0.28 -3.94
N LEU A 25 3.91 -0.34 -5.05
CA LEU A 25 3.59 -1.55 -5.78
C LEU A 25 4.20 -1.49 -7.18
N TYR A 26 4.58 -2.65 -7.71
CA TYR A 26 5.17 -2.80 -9.04
C TYR A 26 4.19 -3.59 -9.91
N VAL A 27 3.65 -2.96 -10.95
CA VAL A 27 2.51 -3.45 -11.72
C VAL A 27 2.90 -3.70 -13.17
N GLU A 28 2.23 -4.66 -13.81
CA GLU A 28 2.45 -5.01 -15.23
C GLU A 28 1.87 -3.95 -16.17
N ASP A 29 0.71 -3.40 -15.82
CA ASP A 29 -0.03 -2.41 -16.59
C ASP A 29 -0.46 -1.28 -15.66
N LEU A 30 0.16 -0.11 -15.86
CA LEU A 30 -0.05 1.03 -14.99
C LEU A 30 -1.49 1.60 -15.10
N ASP A 31 -2.04 1.63 -16.31
CA ASP A 31 -3.39 2.15 -16.53
C ASP A 31 -4.45 1.26 -15.89
N ARG A 32 -4.28 -0.06 -16.01
CA ARG A 32 -5.15 -1.05 -15.35
C ARG A 32 -5.08 -0.93 -13.84
N ALA A 33 -3.87 -0.78 -13.28
CA ALA A 33 -3.68 -0.62 -11.84
C ALA A 33 -4.31 0.68 -11.33
N VAL A 34 -4.06 1.81 -11.99
CA VAL A 34 -4.67 3.10 -11.64
C VAL A 34 -6.19 3.00 -11.65
N LEU A 35 -6.77 2.44 -12.71
CA LEU A 35 -8.22 2.27 -12.82
C LEU A 35 -8.80 1.43 -11.68
N PHE A 36 -8.11 0.36 -11.28
CA PHE A 36 -8.54 -0.46 -10.14
C PHE A 36 -8.55 0.35 -8.83
N TYR A 37 -7.46 1.05 -8.51
CA TYR A 37 -7.38 1.82 -7.27
C TYR A 37 -8.31 3.02 -7.26
N GLU A 38 -8.61 3.63 -8.41
CA GLU A 38 -9.62 4.69 -8.52
C GLU A 38 -11.05 4.14 -8.34
N ARG A 39 -11.41 3.08 -9.05
CA ARG A 39 -12.80 2.58 -9.06
C ARG A 39 -13.14 1.70 -7.87
N VAL A 40 -12.23 0.80 -7.50
CA VAL A 40 -12.48 -0.20 -6.45
C VAL A 40 -12.17 0.37 -5.07
N ILE A 41 -11.04 1.08 -4.91
CA ILE A 41 -10.65 1.62 -3.60
C ILE A 41 -11.11 3.07 -3.42
N GLY A 42 -11.34 3.80 -4.50
CA GLY A 42 -11.79 5.19 -4.45
C GLY A 42 -10.64 6.19 -4.25
N LEU A 43 -9.40 5.81 -4.57
CA LEU A 43 -8.27 6.72 -4.47
C LEU A 43 -8.28 7.73 -5.61
N ASN A 44 -7.62 8.88 -5.40
CA ASN A 44 -7.43 9.89 -6.43
C ASN A 44 -5.97 9.92 -6.89
N ALA A 45 -5.74 9.92 -8.20
CA ALA A 45 -4.39 10.11 -8.73
C ALA A 45 -3.93 11.56 -8.54
N MET A 46 -2.86 11.77 -7.79
CA MET A 46 -2.19 13.07 -7.64
C MET A 46 -1.26 13.37 -8.81
N SER A 47 -0.65 12.33 -9.35
CA SER A 47 0.18 12.42 -10.55
C SER A 47 0.10 11.12 -11.35
N ARG A 48 0.25 11.23 -12.66
CA ARG A 48 0.21 10.10 -13.58
C ARG A 48 1.18 10.32 -14.73
N GLY A 49 2.15 9.45 -14.86
CA GLY A 49 3.14 9.43 -15.92
C GLY A 49 3.17 8.08 -16.62
N GLU A 50 4.13 7.88 -17.52
CA GLU A 50 4.27 6.63 -18.28
C GLU A 50 4.78 5.46 -17.43
N ARG A 51 5.50 5.73 -16.34
CA ARG A 51 6.17 4.70 -15.54
C ARG A 51 5.78 4.72 -14.06
N LEU A 52 5.05 5.72 -13.63
CA LEU A 52 4.67 5.95 -12.24
C LEU A 52 3.35 6.68 -12.15
N ALA A 53 2.49 6.24 -11.25
CA ALA A 53 1.37 7.01 -10.73
C ALA A 53 1.46 7.12 -9.21
N ALA A 54 1.12 8.29 -8.67
CA ALA A 54 1.01 8.51 -7.23
C ALA A 54 -0.46 8.73 -6.87
N MET A 55 -0.98 7.87 -5.99
CA MET A 55 -2.36 7.89 -5.54
C MET A 55 -2.44 8.46 -4.12
N ASP A 56 -3.36 9.38 -3.87
CA ASP A 56 -3.68 9.82 -2.52
C ASP A 56 -4.40 8.66 -1.79
N ALA A 57 -3.74 8.10 -0.79
CA ALA A 57 -4.28 6.99 0.01
C ALA A 57 -4.93 7.47 1.33
N GLY A 58 -5.15 8.77 1.46
CA GLY A 58 -5.78 9.38 2.62
C GLY A 58 -4.79 9.71 3.76
N GLU A 59 -5.18 10.65 4.61
CA GLU A 59 -4.45 11.06 5.82
C GLU A 59 -2.95 11.33 5.61
N GLY A 60 -2.60 11.84 4.42
CA GLY A 60 -1.23 12.18 4.06
C GLY A 60 -0.34 10.97 3.77
N THR A 61 -0.91 9.83 3.40
CA THR A 61 -0.20 8.67 2.87
C THR A 61 -0.37 8.55 1.36
N VAL A 62 0.59 7.93 0.70
CA VAL A 62 0.64 7.80 -0.76
C VAL A 62 0.80 6.33 -1.14
N LEU A 63 0.02 5.88 -2.11
CA LEU A 63 0.26 4.64 -2.81
C LEU A 63 0.95 4.94 -4.14
N LEU A 64 2.19 4.48 -4.30
CA LEU A 64 2.94 4.58 -5.55
C LEU A 64 2.73 3.32 -6.39
N LEU A 65 2.34 3.50 -7.63
CA LEU A 65 2.24 2.44 -8.62
C LEU A 65 3.35 2.63 -9.63
N PHE A 66 4.34 1.73 -9.64
CA PHE A 66 5.43 1.72 -10.60
C PHE A 66 5.21 0.68 -11.67
N LEU A 67 5.42 1.04 -12.93
CA LEU A 67 5.54 0.04 -13.98
C LEU A 67 6.73 -0.87 -13.67
N ARG A 68 6.49 -2.19 -13.60
CA ARG A 68 7.52 -3.16 -13.25
C ARG A 68 8.71 -3.08 -14.20
N GLY A 69 9.93 -3.11 -13.64
CA GLY A 69 11.17 -2.95 -14.38
C GLY A 69 11.59 -1.52 -14.68
N ALA A 70 10.69 -0.53 -14.52
CA ALA A 70 10.99 0.86 -14.85
C ALA A 70 11.94 1.56 -13.86
N THR A 71 12.17 0.96 -12.69
CA THR A 71 12.98 1.54 -11.61
C THR A 71 14.28 0.78 -11.33
N THR A 72 14.59 -0.25 -12.11
CA THR A 72 15.77 -1.12 -11.93
C THR A 72 17.10 -0.42 -12.10
N SER A 73 17.14 0.75 -12.75
CA SER A 73 18.35 1.58 -12.90
C SER A 73 18.36 2.77 -11.93
N GLY A 74 17.30 2.94 -11.13
CA GLY A 74 17.08 4.15 -10.35
C GLY A 74 16.75 5.37 -11.22
N ALA A 75 16.79 6.56 -10.64
CA ALA A 75 16.55 7.81 -11.34
C ALA A 75 17.52 8.90 -10.88
N SER A 76 17.99 9.73 -11.81
CA SER A 76 18.87 10.86 -11.50
C SER A 76 18.24 12.17 -11.95
N PHE A 77 18.35 13.19 -11.12
CA PHE A 77 17.87 14.53 -11.39
C PHE A 77 18.75 15.57 -10.68
N LYS A 78 18.51 16.85 -10.90
CA LYS A 78 19.35 17.93 -10.36
C LYS A 78 19.56 17.88 -8.84
N GLY A 79 18.58 17.39 -8.09
CA GLY A 79 18.64 17.30 -6.63
C GLY A 79 19.35 16.06 -6.09
N GLY A 80 19.68 15.08 -6.93
CA GLY A 80 20.32 13.84 -6.51
C GLY A 80 19.90 12.61 -7.28
N ARG A 81 20.03 11.45 -6.66
CA ARG A 81 19.73 10.16 -7.27
C ARG A 81 18.83 9.32 -6.37
N ILE A 82 17.77 8.75 -6.93
CA ILE A 82 17.00 7.68 -6.31
C ILE A 82 17.67 6.35 -6.67
N PRO A 83 18.05 5.54 -5.66
CA PRO A 83 18.62 4.21 -5.92
C PRO A 83 17.65 3.30 -6.68
N PRO A 84 18.16 2.24 -7.35
CA PRO A 84 17.29 1.23 -7.94
C PRO A 84 16.40 0.56 -6.93
N HIS A 85 15.18 0.25 -7.35
CA HIS A 85 14.25 -0.58 -6.62
C HIS A 85 13.30 -1.29 -7.59
N ASP A 86 12.74 -2.41 -7.19
CA ASP A 86 11.74 -3.16 -7.95
C ASP A 86 11.07 -4.17 -7.01
N GLY A 87 10.00 -4.83 -7.45
CA GLY A 87 9.32 -5.82 -6.65
C GLY A 87 8.56 -6.82 -7.51
N ARG A 88 8.41 -8.04 -6.97
CA ARG A 88 7.68 -9.15 -7.58
C ARG A 88 6.98 -9.96 -6.50
N GLY A 89 5.95 -10.68 -6.91
CA GLY A 89 5.22 -11.60 -6.07
C GLY A 89 4.03 -10.95 -5.35
N PRO A 90 3.25 -11.78 -4.63
CA PRO A 90 1.97 -11.37 -4.04
C PRO A 90 2.18 -10.66 -2.69
N ALA A 91 2.77 -9.48 -2.69
CA ALA A 91 2.92 -8.68 -1.49
C ALA A 91 1.55 -8.33 -0.89
N HIS A 92 1.54 -7.93 0.37
CA HIS A 92 0.35 -7.61 1.15
C HIS A 92 0.43 -6.20 1.73
N PHE A 93 -0.71 -5.50 1.73
CA PHE A 93 -0.89 -4.24 2.43
C PHE A 93 -2.37 -4.02 2.77
N ALA A 94 -2.65 -3.09 3.69
CA ALA A 94 -4.00 -2.84 4.17
C ALA A 94 -4.36 -1.35 4.12
N PHE A 95 -5.62 -1.08 3.82
CA PHE A 95 -6.27 0.21 4.02
C PHE A 95 -7.11 0.17 5.30
N ALA A 96 -7.07 1.24 6.06
CA ALA A 96 -7.96 1.44 7.19
C ALA A 96 -9.35 1.88 6.69
N ILE A 97 -10.40 1.27 7.23
CA ILE A 97 -11.79 1.64 6.97
C ILE A 97 -12.57 1.77 8.28
N ASP A 98 -13.67 2.49 8.25
CA ASP A 98 -14.56 2.62 9.40
C ASP A 98 -15.34 1.33 9.66
N SER A 99 -15.54 1.01 10.93
CA SER A 99 -16.28 -0.20 11.34
C SER A 99 -17.71 -0.23 10.80
N GLY A 100 -18.35 0.93 10.62
CA GLY A 100 -19.72 1.06 10.08
C GLY A 100 -19.80 0.80 8.58
N ASP A 101 -18.70 0.77 7.86
CA ASP A 101 -18.68 0.68 6.39
C ASP A 101 -18.45 -0.74 5.85
N VAL A 102 -18.28 -1.73 6.71
CA VAL A 102 -17.96 -3.12 6.30
C VAL A 102 -18.98 -3.67 5.29
N ASP A 103 -20.29 -3.53 5.56
CA ASP A 103 -21.33 -4.03 4.66
C ASP A 103 -21.41 -3.23 3.34
N SER A 104 -21.14 -1.93 3.40
CA SER A 104 -21.05 -1.08 2.20
C SER A 104 -19.88 -1.49 1.31
N TRP A 105 -18.74 -1.82 1.91
CA TRP A 105 -17.59 -2.33 1.19
C TRP A 105 -17.85 -3.69 0.53
N ARG A 106 -18.54 -4.62 1.22
CA ARG A 106 -18.94 -5.90 0.60
C ARG A 106 -19.78 -5.69 -0.65
N ARG A 107 -20.79 -4.83 -0.56
CA ARG A 107 -21.67 -4.52 -1.71
C ARG A 107 -20.90 -3.84 -2.84
N HIS A 108 -20.00 -2.91 -2.50
CA HIS A 108 -19.20 -2.21 -3.49
C HIS A 108 -18.22 -3.13 -4.22
N LEU A 109 -17.47 -3.96 -3.50
CA LEU A 109 -16.57 -4.95 -4.09
C LEU A 109 -17.32 -5.90 -5.03
N ALA A 110 -18.48 -6.40 -4.61
CA ALA A 110 -19.33 -7.25 -5.45
C ALA A 110 -19.81 -6.51 -6.71
N ALA A 111 -20.21 -5.25 -6.60
CA ALA A 111 -20.64 -4.42 -7.73
C ALA A 111 -19.50 -4.15 -8.73
N GLU A 112 -18.25 -4.03 -8.24
CA GLU A 112 -17.06 -3.89 -9.08
C GLU A 112 -16.51 -5.24 -9.60
N GLY A 113 -17.16 -6.35 -9.27
CA GLY A 113 -16.74 -7.69 -9.72
C GLY A 113 -15.48 -8.19 -9.02
N VAL A 114 -15.21 -7.71 -7.81
CA VAL A 114 -14.06 -8.12 -7.01
C VAL A 114 -14.51 -9.14 -5.96
N ASP A 115 -13.97 -10.34 -6.03
CA ASP A 115 -14.27 -11.41 -5.08
C ASP A 115 -13.49 -11.21 -3.77
N ILE A 116 -14.23 -11.30 -2.66
CA ILE A 116 -13.60 -11.35 -1.33
C ILE A 116 -13.06 -12.77 -1.12
N GLU A 117 -11.74 -12.88 -1.03
CA GLU A 117 -11.05 -14.17 -0.86
C GLU A 117 -11.20 -14.71 0.57
N SER A 118 -11.21 -13.81 1.55
CA SER A 118 -11.32 -14.18 2.97
C SER A 118 -11.83 -13.00 3.80
N GLU A 119 -12.55 -13.31 4.88
CA GLU A 119 -12.91 -12.36 5.94
C GLU A 119 -12.47 -12.91 7.29
N VAL A 120 -11.99 -12.02 8.16
CA VAL A 120 -11.53 -12.37 9.51
C VAL A 120 -12.23 -11.46 10.53
N SER A 121 -12.72 -12.06 11.61
CA SER A 121 -13.14 -11.32 12.81
C SER A 121 -12.10 -11.52 13.91
N TRP A 122 -11.56 -10.42 14.39
CA TRP A 122 -10.48 -10.40 15.37
C TRP A 122 -11.02 -10.30 16.81
N GLU A 123 -10.26 -10.81 17.78
CA GLU A 123 -10.68 -10.85 19.19
C GLU A 123 -11.02 -9.48 19.77
N ARG A 124 -10.35 -8.41 19.28
CA ARG A 124 -10.62 -7.02 19.72
C ARG A 124 -11.82 -6.37 19.01
N GLY A 125 -12.59 -7.15 18.26
CA GLY A 125 -13.76 -6.67 17.54
C GLY A 125 -13.47 -6.11 16.15
N GLY A 126 -12.22 -6.04 15.73
CA GLY A 126 -11.84 -5.63 14.37
C GLY A 126 -12.27 -6.66 13.34
N LYS A 127 -12.42 -6.19 12.10
CA LYS A 127 -12.74 -7.03 10.94
C LYS A 127 -11.79 -6.72 9.80
N SER A 128 -11.44 -7.76 9.04
CA SER A 128 -10.65 -7.67 7.83
C SER A 128 -11.35 -8.34 6.67
N MET A 129 -11.25 -7.74 5.47
CA MET A 129 -11.64 -8.33 4.19
C MET A 129 -10.42 -8.36 3.28
N TYR A 130 -10.16 -9.48 2.65
CA TYR A 130 -9.01 -9.70 1.76
C TYR A 130 -9.47 -9.98 0.35
N PHE A 131 -8.85 -9.36 -0.62
CA PHE A 131 -9.08 -9.57 -2.05
C PHE A 131 -7.80 -9.31 -2.84
N ARG A 132 -7.82 -9.56 -4.16
CA ARG A 132 -6.67 -9.36 -5.03
C ARG A 132 -6.87 -8.16 -5.95
N ASP A 133 -5.79 -7.41 -6.11
CA ASP A 133 -5.70 -6.43 -7.19
C ASP A 133 -5.36 -7.13 -8.53
N PRO A 134 -5.34 -6.40 -9.66
CA PRO A 134 -5.08 -7.01 -10.97
C PRO A 134 -3.72 -7.69 -11.13
N ASP A 135 -2.75 -7.36 -10.30
CA ASP A 135 -1.41 -7.94 -10.30
C ASP A 135 -1.23 -9.06 -9.25
N GLY A 136 -2.30 -9.40 -8.52
CA GLY A 136 -2.31 -10.47 -7.52
C GLY A 136 -1.83 -10.03 -6.12
N TYR A 137 -1.65 -8.75 -5.87
CA TYR A 137 -1.37 -8.23 -4.53
C TYR A 137 -2.54 -8.52 -3.59
N SER A 138 -2.22 -8.97 -2.38
CA SER A 138 -3.21 -9.16 -1.33
C SER A 138 -3.56 -7.82 -0.70
N VAL A 139 -4.75 -7.32 -1.01
CA VAL A 139 -5.29 -6.09 -0.46
C VAL A 139 -6.21 -6.41 0.70
N GLU A 140 -6.04 -5.71 1.81
CA GLU A 140 -6.89 -5.83 2.98
C GLU A 140 -7.62 -4.51 3.25
N LEU A 141 -8.89 -4.59 3.61
CA LEU A 141 -9.62 -3.52 4.27
C LEU A 141 -9.76 -3.89 5.75
N ALA A 142 -9.22 -3.07 6.64
CA ALA A 142 -9.14 -3.36 8.07
C ALA A 142 -9.82 -2.27 8.89
N THR A 143 -10.63 -2.69 9.87
CA THR A 143 -11.32 -1.77 10.79
C THR A 143 -10.53 -1.58 12.09
N PRO A 144 -10.89 -0.57 12.93
CA PRO A 144 -10.42 -0.51 14.31
C PRO A 144 -10.61 -1.84 15.04
N GLY A 145 -9.64 -2.22 15.87
CA GLY A 145 -9.62 -3.48 16.61
C GLY A 145 -8.81 -4.60 15.95
N VAL A 146 -8.36 -4.43 14.71
CA VAL A 146 -7.40 -5.35 14.10
C VAL A 146 -6.03 -5.21 14.79
N TRP A 147 -5.59 -3.98 15.00
CA TRP A 147 -4.37 -3.67 15.74
C TRP A 147 -4.67 -2.90 17.03
N ALA A 148 -3.72 -2.84 17.94
CA ALA A 148 -3.83 -2.01 19.14
C ALA A 148 -3.72 -0.51 18.84
N VAL A 149 -3.15 -0.18 17.70
CA VAL A 149 -3.06 1.17 17.12
C VAL A 149 -3.92 1.22 15.86
N PHE A 150 -4.56 2.38 15.64
CA PHE A 150 -5.40 2.61 14.47
C PHE A 150 -5.38 4.09 14.09
#